data_879135cd4e0525ab1549d8f1672c8d1f
#
_entry.id   879135cd4e0525ab1549d8f1672c8d1f
#
_cell.length_a   1.000
_cell.length_b   1.000
_cell.length_c   1.000
_cell.angle_alpha   90.00
_cell.angle_beta   90.00
_cell.angle_gamma   90.00
#
_symmetry.space_group_name_H-M   'P 1'
#
loop_
_entity.id
_entity.type
_entity.pdbx_description
1 polymer ?
#
loop_
_entity_poly.entity_id
_entity_poly.type
_entity_poly.pdbx_seq_one_letter_code
_entity_poly.pdbx_strand_id
1 'polypeptide(L)'
;MGNEKRMDADRLTAIDVHVHIEHEGEGTAADEAAKKYFGEGAARDRQGMADYYRSRNIGCIVFTVQEKLSRRPQVSNDTVLEFAAANSDIMMAFISIDPTRGAEGVAEAKRLLATGLVRGLKLHPPIQGFFPSDRIAYPLYELFAAAQLPVLFHTGHSGIGTGMPGGGGIRLKYGNPMYIDDVAVDFPNMPIIMAHPSFPWQDEAISICLHKPEVYIDLSGWSPKYFSPNLVQYSNSLLKTKVLFGSDYPLITPDRWMADFAKVAFKDEVRPLILKENAVKLFGLSSGATK
;
A
#
# COMPACT_ATOMS: atom_id res chain seq x y z
N MET A 1 -23.75 -22.83 3.76
CA MET A 1 -22.42 -22.22 3.79
C MET A 1 -22.02 -22.01 2.34
N GLY A 2 -22.16 -20.78 1.84
CA GLY A 2 -21.82 -20.46 0.46
C GLY A 2 -20.33 -20.59 0.26
N ASN A 3 -19.94 -21.09 -0.88
CA ASN A 3 -18.55 -21.15 -1.34
C ASN A 3 -18.06 -19.69 -1.43
N GLU A 4 -17.39 -19.17 -0.37
CA GLU A 4 -16.81 -17.83 -0.39
C GLU A 4 -15.82 -17.79 -1.52
N LYS A 5 -16.10 -16.99 -2.54
CA LYS A 5 -15.18 -16.71 -3.62
C LYS A 5 -13.97 -16.02 -3.01
N ARG A 6 -12.89 -16.74 -2.76
CA ARG A 6 -11.61 -16.19 -2.33
C ARG A 6 -10.78 -15.85 -3.56
N MET A 7 -9.92 -14.85 -3.41
CA MET A 7 -8.93 -14.49 -4.43
C MET A 7 -8.10 -15.73 -4.82
N ASP A 8 -8.24 -16.13 -6.08
CA ASP A 8 -7.54 -17.28 -6.65
C ASP A 8 -6.33 -16.78 -7.46
N ALA A 9 -5.13 -16.97 -6.92
CA ALA A 9 -3.90 -16.47 -7.52
C ALA A 9 -3.65 -17.03 -8.94
N ASP A 10 -4.14 -18.22 -9.28
CA ASP A 10 -3.94 -18.81 -10.61
C ASP A 10 -4.72 -18.09 -11.72
N ARG A 11 -5.81 -17.43 -11.33
CA ARG A 11 -6.63 -16.62 -12.27
C ARG A 11 -6.12 -15.21 -12.47
N LEU A 12 -5.23 -14.73 -11.61
CA LEU A 12 -4.75 -13.37 -11.65
C LEU A 12 -3.53 -13.22 -12.54
N THR A 13 -3.48 -12.12 -13.27
CA THR A 13 -2.31 -11.69 -14.05
C THR A 13 -1.32 -10.88 -13.20
N ALA A 14 -1.83 -10.15 -12.21
CA ALA A 14 -1.06 -9.33 -11.29
C ALA A 14 -1.82 -9.11 -9.97
N ILE A 15 -1.11 -8.65 -8.93
CA ILE A 15 -1.69 -8.21 -7.66
C ILE A 15 -1.16 -6.80 -7.34
N ASP A 16 -2.06 -5.84 -7.39
CA ASP A 16 -1.80 -4.44 -7.03
C ASP A 16 -1.92 -4.28 -5.52
N VAL A 17 -0.79 -4.08 -4.84
CA VAL A 17 -0.79 -4.02 -3.37
C VAL A 17 -1.10 -2.63 -2.82
N HIS A 18 -1.43 -1.64 -3.69
CA HIS A 18 -1.58 -0.26 -3.26
C HIS A 18 -2.72 0.46 -3.98
N VAL A 19 -3.93 0.32 -3.43
CA VAL A 19 -5.15 0.86 -4.03
C VAL A 19 -5.96 1.63 -3.00
N HIS A 20 -6.16 2.92 -3.24
CA HIS A 20 -6.94 3.78 -2.36
C HIS A 20 -8.44 3.70 -2.67
N ILE A 21 -9.24 3.53 -1.61
CA ILE A 21 -10.66 3.82 -1.63
C ILE A 21 -10.84 5.23 -1.08
N GLU A 22 -11.24 6.14 -1.94
CA GLU A 22 -11.45 7.54 -1.62
C GLU A 22 -12.95 7.87 -1.57
N HIS A 23 -13.28 9.04 -1.01
CA HIS A 23 -14.65 9.56 -0.99
C HIS A 23 -15.11 9.89 -2.42
N GLU A 24 -16.32 9.47 -2.78
CA GLU A 24 -16.90 9.63 -4.13
C GLU A 24 -17.46 11.05 -4.40
N GLY A 25 -17.32 11.98 -3.48
CA GLY A 25 -17.80 13.35 -3.63
C GLY A 25 -16.85 14.29 -4.36
N GLU A 26 -17.17 15.59 -4.34
CA GLU A 26 -16.32 16.65 -4.89
C GLU A 26 -14.93 16.65 -4.24
N GLY A 27 -13.90 16.92 -5.05
CA GLY A 27 -12.52 17.01 -4.61
C GLY A 27 -12.26 18.22 -3.71
N THR A 28 -11.25 18.12 -2.86
CA THR A 28 -10.74 19.21 -2.02
C THR A 28 -9.63 19.98 -2.74
N ALA A 29 -9.19 21.12 -2.16
CA ALA A 29 -8.02 21.84 -2.66
C ALA A 29 -6.75 20.95 -2.72
N ALA A 30 -6.63 19.97 -1.81
CA ALA A 30 -5.54 19.00 -1.84
C ALA A 30 -5.67 18.05 -3.03
N ASP A 31 -6.88 17.68 -3.42
CA ASP A 31 -7.13 16.85 -4.61
C ASP A 31 -6.78 17.60 -5.90
N GLU A 32 -7.14 18.88 -5.99
CA GLU A 32 -6.77 19.71 -7.13
C GLU A 32 -5.25 19.91 -7.24
N ALA A 33 -4.56 20.06 -6.11
CA ALA A 33 -3.11 20.12 -6.09
C ALA A 33 -2.48 18.78 -6.53
N ALA A 34 -3.04 17.65 -6.09
CA ALA A 34 -2.60 16.32 -6.52
C ALA A 34 -2.81 16.10 -8.02
N LYS A 35 -3.95 16.53 -8.59
CA LYS A 35 -4.20 16.48 -10.04
C LYS A 35 -3.14 17.25 -10.85
N LYS A 36 -2.71 18.42 -10.37
CA LYS A 36 -1.65 19.20 -11.02
C LYS A 36 -0.31 18.44 -11.04
N TYR A 37 -0.05 17.63 -10.03
CA TYR A 37 1.20 16.89 -9.90
C TYR A 37 1.17 15.54 -10.66
N PHE A 38 0.10 14.77 -10.51
CA PHE A 38 -0.03 13.43 -11.09
C PHE A 38 -0.76 13.40 -12.44
N GLY A 39 -1.47 14.46 -12.81
CA GLY A 39 -2.42 14.49 -13.91
C GLY A 39 -3.80 13.98 -13.50
N GLU A 40 -4.69 13.82 -14.48
CA GLU A 40 -6.02 13.24 -14.26
C GLU A 40 -5.89 11.78 -13.83
N GLY A 41 -6.41 11.46 -12.64
CA GLY A 41 -6.53 10.10 -12.13
C GLY A 41 -7.77 9.38 -12.68
N ALA A 42 -7.97 8.14 -12.23
CA ALA A 42 -9.20 7.41 -12.51
C ALA A 42 -10.39 7.98 -11.71
N ALA A 43 -11.60 7.67 -12.14
CA ALA A 43 -12.80 8.00 -11.38
C ALA A 43 -12.80 7.31 -10.01
N ARG A 44 -13.38 7.98 -8.99
CA ARG A 44 -13.47 7.49 -7.61
C ARG A 44 -14.72 6.62 -7.37
N ASP A 45 -15.33 6.12 -8.43
CA ASP A 45 -16.46 5.19 -8.36
C ASP A 45 -15.97 3.80 -7.94
N ARG A 46 -16.43 3.32 -6.78
CA ARG A 46 -16.02 2.01 -6.22
C ARG A 46 -16.46 0.85 -7.09
N GLN A 47 -17.69 0.88 -7.63
CA GLN A 47 -18.15 -0.21 -8.49
C GLN A 47 -17.37 -0.24 -9.80
N GLY A 48 -17.17 0.91 -10.43
CA GLY A 48 -16.34 1.02 -11.63
C GLY A 48 -14.90 0.57 -11.39
N MET A 49 -14.34 0.82 -10.19
CA MET A 49 -13.05 0.29 -9.79
C MET A 49 -13.04 -1.24 -9.72
N ALA A 50 -14.05 -1.85 -9.07
CA ALA A 50 -14.13 -3.31 -8.98
C ALA A 50 -14.22 -3.96 -10.38
N ASP A 51 -15.04 -3.40 -11.26
CA ASP A 51 -15.21 -3.88 -12.63
C ASP A 51 -13.93 -3.68 -13.44
N TYR A 52 -13.21 -2.57 -13.23
CA TYR A 52 -11.92 -2.30 -13.87
C TYR A 52 -10.89 -3.37 -13.52
N TYR A 53 -10.69 -3.68 -12.23
CA TYR A 53 -9.74 -4.69 -11.78
C TYR A 53 -10.16 -6.10 -12.22
N ARG A 54 -11.43 -6.44 -12.11
CA ARG A 54 -11.97 -7.76 -12.49
C ARG A 54 -11.81 -8.03 -13.99
N SER A 55 -12.10 -7.03 -14.85
CA SER A 55 -11.97 -7.17 -16.30
C SER A 55 -10.53 -7.42 -16.78
N ARG A 56 -9.55 -7.14 -15.94
CA ARG A 56 -8.11 -7.33 -16.20
C ARG A 56 -7.50 -8.54 -15.49
N ASN A 57 -8.30 -9.25 -14.70
CA ASN A 57 -7.81 -10.30 -13.80
C ASN A 57 -6.68 -9.81 -12.89
N ILE A 58 -6.77 -8.59 -12.38
CA ILE A 58 -5.83 -8.04 -11.40
C ILE A 58 -6.47 -8.12 -10.03
N GLY A 59 -5.80 -8.79 -9.09
CA GLY A 59 -6.15 -8.71 -7.68
C GLY A 59 -5.66 -7.41 -7.06
N CYS A 60 -6.31 -6.92 -6.00
CA CYS A 60 -5.86 -5.69 -5.35
C CYS A 60 -6.01 -5.70 -3.83
N ILE A 61 -5.12 -4.95 -3.17
CA ILE A 61 -5.21 -4.62 -1.74
C ILE A 61 -5.79 -3.22 -1.64
N VAL A 62 -6.99 -3.12 -1.08
CA VAL A 62 -7.71 -1.85 -0.96
C VAL A 62 -7.69 -1.32 0.46
N PHE A 63 -7.59 -0.01 0.61
CA PHE A 63 -7.59 0.68 1.90
C PHE A 63 -8.00 2.14 1.77
N THR A 64 -8.36 2.74 2.88
CA THR A 64 -8.43 4.19 3.09
C THR A 64 -7.21 4.67 3.87
N VAL A 65 -7.08 5.97 4.09
CA VAL A 65 -6.11 6.54 5.03
C VAL A 65 -6.86 7.39 6.05
N GLN A 66 -6.90 6.92 7.29
CA GLN A 66 -7.48 7.68 8.40
C GLN A 66 -6.50 8.75 8.86
N GLU A 67 -6.88 10.03 8.73
CA GLU A 67 -6.03 11.16 9.05
C GLU A 67 -6.84 12.45 9.26
N LYS A 68 -6.25 13.49 9.80
CA LYS A 68 -6.94 14.75 10.11
C LYS A 68 -6.35 15.96 9.39
N LEU A 69 -5.12 15.84 8.88
CA LEU A 69 -4.35 16.99 8.40
C LEU A 69 -4.88 17.52 7.07
N SER A 70 -5.22 16.65 6.12
CA SER A 70 -5.73 17.06 4.80
C SER A 70 -7.17 17.56 4.83
N ARG A 71 -7.92 17.28 5.92
CA ARG A 71 -9.34 17.57 6.07
C ARG A 71 -10.22 16.98 4.96
N ARG A 72 -9.74 15.93 4.29
CA ARG A 72 -10.53 15.22 3.29
C ARG A 72 -11.68 14.46 3.95
N PRO A 73 -12.85 14.36 3.29
CA PRO A 73 -13.86 13.40 3.70
C PRO A 73 -13.26 11.98 3.70
N GLN A 74 -13.47 11.25 4.78
CA GLN A 74 -12.86 9.92 4.94
C GLN A 74 -13.87 8.82 4.71
N VAL A 75 -13.42 7.75 4.07
CA VAL A 75 -14.16 6.49 4.00
C VAL A 75 -13.85 5.70 5.27
N SER A 76 -14.87 5.10 5.89
CA SER A 76 -14.66 4.30 7.09
C SER A 76 -13.95 2.97 6.79
N ASN A 77 -13.22 2.43 7.77
CA ASN A 77 -12.66 1.08 7.66
C ASN A 77 -13.75 0.02 7.44
N ASP A 78 -14.91 0.16 8.09
CA ASP A 78 -16.04 -0.77 7.90
C ASP A 78 -16.50 -0.78 6.43
N THR A 79 -16.65 0.39 5.81
CA THR A 79 -17.00 0.49 4.37
C THR A 79 -15.96 -0.20 3.48
N VAL A 80 -14.67 -0.04 3.78
CA VAL A 80 -13.58 -0.69 3.01
C VAL A 80 -13.65 -2.21 3.16
N LEU A 81 -13.85 -2.71 4.39
CA LEU A 81 -13.96 -4.14 4.65
C LEU A 81 -15.18 -4.76 3.98
N GLU A 82 -16.35 -4.11 4.07
CA GLU A 82 -17.58 -4.57 3.43
C GLU A 82 -17.44 -4.61 1.91
N PHE A 83 -16.86 -3.56 1.32
CA PHE A 83 -16.63 -3.50 -0.12
C PHE A 83 -15.66 -4.58 -0.60
N ALA A 84 -14.55 -4.79 0.10
CA ALA A 84 -13.61 -5.85 -0.23
C ALA A 84 -14.21 -7.25 -0.04
N ALA A 85 -15.01 -7.47 1.01
CA ALA A 85 -15.70 -8.73 1.24
C ALA A 85 -16.69 -9.05 0.11
N ALA A 86 -17.45 -8.05 -0.37
CA ALA A 86 -18.36 -8.20 -1.50
C ALA A 86 -17.64 -8.51 -2.82
N ASN A 87 -16.34 -8.17 -2.94
CA ASN A 87 -15.49 -8.39 -4.12
C ASN A 87 -14.29 -9.30 -3.80
N SER A 88 -14.46 -10.25 -2.88
CA SER A 88 -13.38 -11.11 -2.36
C SER A 88 -12.73 -12.05 -3.40
N ASP A 89 -13.30 -12.13 -4.60
CA ASP A 89 -12.71 -12.78 -5.76
C ASP A 89 -11.45 -12.06 -6.29
N ILE A 90 -11.36 -10.72 -6.07
CA ILE A 90 -10.26 -9.87 -6.55
C ILE A 90 -9.71 -8.90 -5.49
N MET A 91 -10.36 -8.77 -4.30
CA MET A 91 -9.99 -7.77 -3.32
C MET A 91 -9.65 -8.36 -1.95
N MET A 92 -8.65 -7.78 -1.31
CA MET A 92 -8.36 -7.90 0.12
C MET A 92 -8.27 -6.50 0.73
N ALA A 93 -8.61 -6.37 2.01
CA ALA A 93 -8.63 -5.06 2.66
C ALA A 93 -7.56 -4.92 3.74
N PHE A 94 -6.87 -3.77 3.73
CA PHE A 94 -6.16 -3.24 4.88
C PHE A 94 -7.04 -2.20 5.56
N ILE A 95 -6.91 -2.07 6.87
CA ILE A 95 -7.49 -0.95 7.62
C ILE A 95 -6.46 0.16 7.79
N SER A 96 -6.92 1.36 8.10
CA SER A 96 -6.04 2.47 8.48
C SER A 96 -6.51 3.05 9.80
N ILE A 97 -5.58 3.18 10.74
CA ILE A 97 -5.82 3.79 12.05
C ILE A 97 -4.80 4.92 12.24
N ASP A 98 -5.28 6.11 12.59
CA ASP A 98 -4.41 7.20 13.00
C ASP A 98 -3.84 6.91 14.41
N PRO A 99 -2.51 6.69 14.56
CA PRO A 99 -1.92 6.36 15.86
C PRO A 99 -2.14 7.44 16.91
N THR A 100 -2.35 8.69 16.52
CA THR A 100 -2.61 9.82 17.45
C THR A 100 -3.93 9.68 18.20
N ARG A 101 -4.81 8.76 17.79
CA ARG A 101 -6.05 8.44 18.50
C ARG A 101 -5.83 7.57 19.76
N GLY A 102 -4.61 7.07 19.96
CA GLY A 102 -4.24 6.32 21.16
C GLY A 102 -5.15 5.12 21.43
N ALA A 103 -5.65 5.00 22.66
CA ALA A 103 -6.46 3.84 23.10
C ALA A 103 -7.74 3.63 22.27
N GLU A 104 -8.36 4.69 21.79
CA GLU A 104 -9.56 4.61 20.94
C GLU A 104 -9.23 3.95 19.59
N GLY A 105 -8.12 4.36 18.94
CA GLY A 105 -7.66 3.74 17.69
C GLY A 105 -7.30 2.26 17.87
N VAL A 106 -6.65 1.93 18.98
CA VAL A 106 -6.32 0.53 19.33
C VAL A 106 -7.59 -0.31 19.54
N ALA A 107 -8.61 0.25 20.21
CA ALA A 107 -9.90 -0.44 20.39
C ALA A 107 -10.61 -0.69 19.06
N GLU A 108 -10.60 0.30 18.16
CA GLU A 108 -11.13 0.13 16.81
C GLU A 108 -10.37 -0.97 16.04
N ALA A 109 -9.04 -0.95 16.06
CA ALA A 109 -8.22 -1.97 15.41
C ALA A 109 -8.56 -3.38 15.92
N LYS A 110 -8.70 -3.57 17.24
CA LYS A 110 -9.11 -4.86 17.84
C LYS A 110 -10.48 -5.31 17.36
N ARG A 111 -11.46 -4.40 17.33
CA ARG A 111 -12.80 -4.68 16.83
C ARG A 111 -12.77 -5.15 15.38
N LEU A 112 -12.03 -4.44 14.53
CA LEU A 112 -11.94 -4.74 13.11
C LEU A 112 -11.19 -6.05 12.86
N LEU A 113 -10.08 -6.32 13.56
CA LEU A 113 -9.36 -7.59 13.49
C LEU A 113 -10.25 -8.79 13.85
N ALA A 114 -11.14 -8.62 14.83
CA ALA A 114 -12.09 -9.67 15.25
C ALA A 114 -13.09 -10.08 14.15
N THR A 115 -13.27 -9.26 13.10
CA THR A 115 -14.12 -9.62 11.95
C THR A 115 -13.51 -10.74 11.08
N GLY A 116 -12.21 -10.96 11.16
CA GLY A 116 -11.47 -11.89 10.28
C GLY A 116 -11.29 -11.39 8.84
N LEU A 117 -11.77 -10.18 8.51
CA LEU A 117 -11.68 -9.61 7.16
C LEU A 117 -10.41 -8.80 6.91
N VAL A 118 -9.76 -8.32 7.97
CA VAL A 118 -8.55 -7.50 7.88
C VAL A 118 -7.37 -8.35 7.39
N ARG A 119 -6.61 -7.81 6.43
CA ARG A 119 -5.40 -8.44 5.87
C ARG A 119 -4.12 -7.63 6.09
N GLY A 120 -4.22 -6.45 6.72
CA GLY A 120 -3.07 -5.61 7.06
C GLY A 120 -3.48 -4.23 7.56
N LEU A 121 -2.46 -3.41 7.87
CA LEU A 121 -2.61 -2.02 8.33
C LEU A 121 -1.94 -1.09 7.33
N LYS A 122 -2.64 -0.04 6.90
CA LYS A 122 -2.07 1.07 6.13
C LYS A 122 -1.84 2.27 7.03
N LEU A 123 -0.62 2.81 6.98
CA LEU A 123 -0.22 4.03 7.66
C LEU A 123 0.38 5.03 6.67
N HIS A 124 0.16 6.31 6.94
CA HIS A 124 0.71 7.40 6.15
C HIS A 124 1.37 8.45 7.06
N PRO A 125 2.58 8.16 7.58
CA PRO A 125 3.23 8.99 8.59
C PRO A 125 3.26 10.48 8.27
N PRO A 126 3.55 10.97 7.02
CA PRO A 126 3.55 12.40 6.71
C PRO A 126 2.22 13.11 6.96
N ILE A 127 1.07 12.50 6.67
CA ILE A 127 -0.24 13.12 6.88
C ILE A 127 -0.87 12.79 8.23
N GLN A 128 -0.44 11.72 8.88
CA GLN A 128 -0.82 11.36 10.25
C GLN A 128 0.06 12.07 11.31
N GLY A 129 1.22 12.61 10.90
CA GLY A 129 2.06 13.48 11.73
C GLY A 129 2.90 12.77 12.78
N PHE A 130 3.42 11.56 12.51
CA PHE A 130 4.25 10.78 13.43
C PHE A 130 5.43 10.13 12.69
N PHE A 131 6.50 9.80 13.42
CA PHE A 131 7.55 8.92 12.91
C PHE A 131 7.15 7.46 13.08
N PRO A 132 7.45 6.57 12.11
CA PRO A 132 7.17 5.15 12.26
C PRO A 132 7.65 4.53 13.57
N SER A 133 8.81 4.97 14.09
CA SER A 133 9.36 4.51 15.38
C SER A 133 8.81 5.23 16.62
N ASP A 134 7.82 6.11 16.50
CA ASP A 134 7.18 6.74 17.65
C ASP A 134 6.36 5.73 18.46
N ARG A 135 6.57 5.72 19.77
CA ARG A 135 5.92 4.77 20.70
C ARG A 135 4.40 4.82 20.69
N ILE A 136 3.80 5.91 20.21
CA ILE A 136 2.33 6.02 20.07
C ILE A 136 1.76 5.01 19.07
N ALA A 137 2.55 4.56 18.09
CA ALA A 137 2.11 3.61 17.07
C ALA A 137 2.33 2.14 17.48
N TYR A 138 3.19 1.87 18.44
CA TYR A 138 3.59 0.50 18.85
C TYR A 138 2.41 -0.38 19.31
N PRO A 139 1.39 0.12 20.04
CA PRO A 139 0.24 -0.70 20.37
C PRO A 139 -0.53 -1.24 19.16
N LEU A 140 -0.47 -0.54 18.00
CA LEU A 140 -1.01 -1.05 16.74
C LEU A 140 -0.09 -2.13 16.17
N TYR A 141 1.23 -1.89 16.15
CA TYR A 141 2.19 -2.89 15.65
C TYR A 141 2.13 -4.20 16.43
N GLU A 142 1.99 -4.13 17.76
CA GLU A 142 1.80 -5.32 18.61
C GLU A 142 0.60 -6.16 18.16
N LEU A 143 -0.53 -5.52 17.82
CA LEU A 143 -1.73 -6.22 17.33
C LEU A 143 -1.49 -6.90 15.98
N PHE A 144 -0.85 -6.20 15.03
CA PHE A 144 -0.61 -6.74 13.70
C PHE A 144 0.51 -7.79 13.69
N ALA A 145 1.55 -7.61 14.49
CA ALA A 145 2.58 -8.62 14.71
C ALA A 145 2.00 -9.90 15.31
N ALA A 146 1.17 -9.79 16.36
CA ALA A 146 0.49 -10.94 16.97
C ALA A 146 -0.46 -11.65 15.99
N ALA A 147 -1.10 -10.91 15.08
CA ALA A 147 -1.95 -11.47 14.03
C ALA A 147 -1.16 -11.96 12.81
N GLN A 148 0.14 -11.80 12.77
CA GLN A 148 1.02 -12.08 11.62
C GLN A 148 0.56 -11.38 10.33
N LEU A 149 0.05 -10.15 10.46
CA LEU A 149 -0.44 -9.33 9.35
C LEU A 149 0.54 -8.21 9.03
N PRO A 150 0.70 -7.86 7.73
CA PRO A 150 1.63 -6.82 7.32
C PRO A 150 1.17 -5.41 7.70
N VAL A 151 2.16 -4.53 7.87
CA VAL A 151 1.96 -3.08 7.98
C VAL A 151 2.59 -2.39 6.77
N LEU A 152 1.77 -1.64 6.04
CA LEU A 152 2.18 -0.87 4.87
C LEU A 152 2.32 0.60 5.26
N PHE A 153 3.52 1.12 5.16
CA PHE A 153 3.84 2.52 5.45
C PHE A 153 4.02 3.31 4.16
N HIS A 154 3.40 4.47 4.05
CA HIS A 154 3.86 5.46 3.08
C HIS A 154 5.29 5.89 3.43
N THR A 155 6.19 5.84 2.47
CA THR A 155 7.58 6.30 2.60
C THR A 155 7.96 7.26 1.46
N GLY A 156 8.93 8.12 1.73
CA GLY A 156 9.40 9.09 0.76
C GLY A 156 8.53 10.35 0.66
N HIS A 157 8.59 10.95 -0.52
CA HIS A 157 7.85 12.15 -0.87
C HIS A 157 6.34 11.89 -0.91
N SER A 158 5.56 12.82 -0.35
CA SER A 158 4.10 12.81 -0.48
C SER A 158 3.65 13.80 -1.55
N GLY A 159 2.85 13.33 -2.50
CA GLY A 159 2.17 14.20 -3.47
C GLY A 159 1.07 15.06 -2.84
N ILE A 160 0.52 14.64 -1.69
CA ILE A 160 -0.51 15.39 -0.96
C ILE A 160 0.12 16.68 -0.41
N GLY A 161 -0.54 17.80 -0.64
CA GLY A 161 -0.05 19.12 -0.22
C GLY A 161 0.97 19.76 -1.17
N THR A 162 1.42 19.07 -2.21
CA THR A 162 2.35 19.64 -3.21
C THR A 162 1.76 20.90 -3.86
N GLY A 163 2.55 21.97 -3.88
CA GLY A 163 2.14 23.27 -4.44
C GLY A 163 1.23 24.10 -3.53
N MET A 164 0.82 23.60 -2.38
CA MET A 164 0.07 24.37 -1.37
C MET A 164 1.03 25.19 -0.48
N PRO A 165 0.60 26.33 0.07
CA PRO A 165 1.39 27.08 1.05
C PRO A 165 1.83 26.18 2.22
N GLY A 166 3.14 26.16 2.52
CA GLY A 166 3.71 25.29 3.56
C GLY A 166 3.46 23.79 3.34
N GLY A 167 3.24 23.37 2.08
CA GLY A 167 2.93 21.98 1.75
C GLY A 167 1.64 21.48 2.41
N GLY A 168 0.66 22.34 2.65
CA GLY A 168 -0.57 22.00 3.38
C GLY A 168 -0.32 21.57 4.85
N GLY A 169 0.84 21.93 5.43
CA GLY A 169 1.24 21.55 6.79
C GLY A 169 1.91 20.16 6.90
N ILE A 170 2.09 19.46 5.78
CA ILE A 170 2.70 18.12 5.74
C ILE A 170 4.22 18.23 5.93
N ARG A 171 4.77 17.37 6.78
CA ARG A 171 6.20 17.29 7.03
C ARG A 171 6.77 16.02 6.43
N LEU A 172 7.52 16.16 5.33
CA LEU A 172 8.08 15.03 4.58
C LEU A 172 9.04 14.17 5.40
N LYS A 173 9.69 14.71 6.43
CA LYS A 173 10.61 13.97 7.32
C LYS A 173 9.98 12.69 7.91
N TYR A 174 8.68 12.67 8.13
CA TYR A 174 7.97 11.49 8.63
C TYR A 174 7.92 10.34 7.62
N GLY A 175 8.17 10.62 6.34
CA GLY A 175 8.29 9.62 5.27
C GLY A 175 9.69 9.03 5.12
N ASN A 176 10.67 9.41 5.94
CA ASN A 176 12.01 8.85 5.85
C ASN A 176 11.98 7.36 6.27
N PRO A 177 12.38 6.43 5.36
CA PRO A 177 12.30 5.00 5.62
C PRO A 177 13.23 4.52 6.74
N MET A 178 14.26 5.28 7.12
CA MET A 178 15.17 4.87 8.20
C MET A 178 14.45 4.64 9.54
N TYR A 179 13.31 5.28 9.79
CA TYR A 179 12.49 5.00 10.97
C TYR A 179 11.75 3.64 10.90
N ILE A 180 11.71 3.00 9.72
CA ILE A 180 11.21 1.63 9.55
C ILE A 180 12.24 0.61 10.06
N ASP A 181 13.55 0.94 9.99
CA ASP A 181 14.60 0.07 10.51
C ASP A 181 14.39 -0.25 11.99
N ASP A 182 14.08 0.77 12.81
CA ASP A 182 13.76 0.59 14.24
C ASP A 182 12.55 -0.33 14.44
N VAL A 183 11.47 -0.11 13.67
CA VAL A 183 10.25 -0.93 13.76
C VAL A 183 10.54 -2.39 13.40
N ALA A 184 11.34 -2.61 12.35
CA ALA A 184 11.70 -3.96 11.91
C ALA A 184 12.63 -4.69 12.90
N VAL A 185 13.39 -3.95 13.72
CA VAL A 185 14.16 -4.52 14.85
C VAL A 185 13.23 -4.94 16.00
N ASP A 186 12.30 -4.06 16.36
CA ASP A 186 11.41 -4.28 17.50
C ASP A 186 10.32 -5.35 17.19
N PHE A 187 9.96 -5.53 15.90
CA PHE A 187 8.96 -6.50 15.42
C PHE A 187 9.53 -7.40 14.31
N PRO A 188 10.50 -8.26 14.59
CA PRO A 188 11.30 -8.96 13.56
C PRO A 188 10.50 -9.96 12.71
N ASN A 189 9.33 -10.39 13.16
CA ASN A 189 8.47 -11.34 12.45
C ASN A 189 7.22 -10.68 11.80
N MET A 190 7.09 -9.36 11.91
CA MET A 190 5.99 -8.61 11.29
C MET A 190 6.40 -8.20 9.88
N PRO A 191 5.66 -8.63 8.84
CA PRO A 191 5.94 -8.15 7.50
C PRO A 191 5.70 -6.64 7.39
N ILE A 192 6.64 -5.91 6.80
CA ILE A 192 6.56 -4.47 6.60
C ILE A 192 6.70 -4.16 5.13
N ILE A 193 5.79 -3.36 4.58
CA ILE A 193 5.84 -2.89 3.20
C ILE A 193 6.14 -1.39 3.23
N MET A 194 7.25 -0.98 2.65
CA MET A 194 7.56 0.42 2.38
C MET A 194 6.93 0.80 1.04
N ALA A 195 5.92 1.66 1.08
CA ALA A 195 5.22 2.10 -0.11
C ALA A 195 6.07 3.10 -0.89
N HIS A 196 6.01 2.96 -2.20
CA HIS A 196 6.71 3.77 -3.18
C HIS A 196 8.23 3.49 -3.26
N PRO A 197 8.92 4.00 -4.30
CA PRO A 197 10.39 3.97 -4.37
C PRO A 197 11.10 4.77 -3.29
N SER A 198 10.36 5.43 -2.38
CA SER A 198 10.89 6.23 -1.26
C SER A 198 11.72 7.45 -1.65
N PHE A 199 11.46 8.08 -2.83
CA PHE A 199 12.17 9.30 -3.21
C PHE A 199 12.10 10.36 -2.08
N PRO A 200 13.22 11.03 -1.69
CA PRO A 200 14.58 10.91 -2.24
C PRO A 200 15.45 9.83 -1.57
N TRP A 201 14.91 9.04 -0.65
CA TRP A 201 15.63 8.06 0.19
C TRP A 201 15.54 6.63 -0.36
N GLN A 202 15.69 6.46 -1.71
CA GLN A 202 15.59 5.15 -2.35
C GLN A 202 16.68 4.18 -1.88
N ASP A 203 17.91 4.66 -1.71
CA ASP A 203 19.03 3.82 -1.34
C ASP A 203 18.95 3.37 0.13
N GLU A 204 18.38 4.20 1.00
CA GLU A 204 18.08 3.82 2.38
C GLU A 204 16.99 2.72 2.42
N ALA A 205 15.93 2.86 1.64
CA ALA A 205 14.90 1.84 1.55
C ALA A 205 15.45 0.51 1.00
N ILE A 206 16.29 0.56 -0.04
CA ILE A 206 17.00 -0.61 -0.58
C ILE A 206 17.87 -1.26 0.52
N SER A 207 18.64 -0.46 1.26
CA SER A 207 19.52 -0.93 2.34
C SER A 207 18.74 -1.65 3.44
N ILE A 208 17.62 -1.09 3.88
CA ILE A 208 16.75 -1.72 4.89
C ILE A 208 16.19 -3.05 4.38
N CYS A 209 15.69 -3.09 3.14
CA CYS A 209 15.19 -4.32 2.53
C CYS A 209 16.26 -5.41 2.42
N LEU A 210 17.50 -5.05 2.13
CA LEU A 210 18.63 -5.98 2.09
C LEU A 210 18.96 -6.55 3.47
N HIS A 211 18.83 -5.71 4.50
CA HIS A 211 19.22 -6.06 5.86
C HIS A 211 18.13 -6.79 6.64
N LYS A 212 16.86 -6.47 6.41
CA LYS A 212 15.71 -6.99 7.17
C LYS A 212 14.93 -8.01 6.33
N PRO A 213 14.80 -9.29 6.78
CA PRO A 213 14.13 -10.34 6.00
C PRO A 213 12.66 -10.04 5.71
N GLU A 214 11.93 -9.44 6.65
CA GLU A 214 10.48 -9.20 6.55
C GLU A 214 10.11 -7.80 6.04
N VAL A 215 11.06 -7.05 5.44
CA VAL A 215 10.79 -5.73 4.85
C VAL A 215 10.76 -5.81 3.33
N TYR A 216 9.72 -5.23 2.73
CA TYR A 216 9.41 -5.23 1.30
C TYR A 216 9.30 -3.79 0.79
N ILE A 217 9.39 -3.59 -0.53
CA ILE A 217 9.11 -2.32 -1.21
C ILE A 217 7.97 -2.55 -2.19
N ASP A 218 6.94 -1.71 -2.19
CA ASP A 218 6.03 -1.61 -3.32
C ASP A 218 6.45 -0.47 -4.26
N LEU A 219 6.17 -0.64 -5.55
CA LEU A 219 6.60 0.28 -6.59
C LEU A 219 5.52 1.29 -6.99
N SER A 220 4.55 1.54 -6.12
CA SER A 220 3.41 2.43 -6.37
C SER A 220 3.78 3.92 -6.38
N GLY A 221 2.84 4.77 -6.78
CA GLY A 221 2.93 6.23 -6.67
C GLY A 221 3.87 6.90 -7.66
N TRP A 222 4.61 6.14 -8.43
CA TRP A 222 5.56 6.60 -9.44
C TRP A 222 5.43 5.82 -10.73
N SER A 223 5.48 6.53 -11.88
CA SER A 223 5.64 5.82 -13.14
C SER A 223 7.01 5.13 -13.16
N PRO A 224 7.09 3.85 -13.55
CA PRO A 224 8.34 3.09 -13.63
C PRO A 224 9.48 3.75 -14.40
N LYS A 225 9.17 4.64 -15.34
CA LYS A 225 10.19 5.41 -16.09
C LYS A 225 11.06 6.32 -15.21
N TYR A 226 10.65 6.60 -13.97
CA TYR A 226 11.38 7.44 -13.03
C TYR A 226 12.13 6.63 -11.96
N PHE A 227 12.11 5.31 -12.03
CA PHE A 227 12.84 4.47 -11.08
C PHE A 227 14.35 4.71 -11.20
N SER A 228 15.00 4.81 -10.04
CA SER A 228 16.45 4.98 -10.02
C SER A 228 17.15 3.73 -10.59
N PRO A 229 18.34 3.88 -11.22
CA PRO A 229 19.12 2.72 -11.69
C PRO A 229 19.40 1.71 -10.59
N ASN A 230 19.69 2.17 -9.35
CA ASN A 230 19.92 1.29 -8.20
C ASN A 230 18.70 0.44 -7.88
N LEU A 231 17.49 1.05 -7.83
CA LEU A 231 16.26 0.31 -7.57
C LEU A 231 16.05 -0.80 -8.60
N VAL A 232 16.24 -0.50 -9.90
CA VAL A 232 16.12 -1.49 -10.98
C VAL A 232 17.16 -2.59 -10.84
N GLN A 233 18.42 -2.23 -10.55
CA GLN A 233 19.52 -3.17 -10.37
C GLN A 233 19.27 -4.15 -9.22
N TYR A 234 18.90 -3.63 -8.05
CA TYR A 234 18.65 -4.46 -6.87
C TYR A 234 17.38 -5.31 -7.02
N SER A 235 16.33 -4.77 -7.63
CA SER A 235 15.12 -5.54 -7.96
C SER A 235 15.39 -6.69 -8.93
N ASN A 236 16.37 -6.54 -9.85
CA ASN A 236 16.82 -7.59 -10.77
C ASN A 236 17.76 -8.63 -10.12
N SER A 237 18.10 -8.48 -8.86
CA SER A 237 19.13 -9.30 -8.20
C SER A 237 18.73 -9.65 -6.75
N LEU A 238 19.31 -8.99 -5.78
CA LEU A 238 19.19 -9.34 -4.36
C LEU A 238 17.78 -9.13 -3.79
N LEU A 239 17.01 -8.18 -4.33
CA LEU A 239 15.66 -7.88 -3.89
C LEU A 239 14.56 -8.47 -4.78
N LYS A 240 14.86 -9.35 -5.72
CA LYS A 240 13.88 -9.89 -6.68
C LYS A 240 12.65 -10.53 -6.04
N THR A 241 12.75 -11.02 -4.81
CA THR A 241 11.66 -11.64 -4.04
C THR A 241 11.03 -10.70 -3.02
N LYS A 242 11.39 -9.42 -3.00
CA LYS A 242 10.98 -8.44 -1.97
C LYS A 242 10.38 -7.16 -2.55
N VAL A 243 10.22 -7.09 -3.86
CA VAL A 243 9.63 -5.94 -4.57
C VAL A 243 8.26 -6.34 -5.08
N LEU A 244 7.27 -5.46 -4.85
CA LEU A 244 5.85 -5.69 -5.12
C LEU A 244 5.33 -4.69 -6.15
N PHE A 245 4.37 -5.11 -6.96
CA PHE A 245 3.62 -4.21 -7.81
C PHE A 245 2.58 -3.45 -6.99
N GLY A 246 2.55 -2.14 -7.15
CA GLY A 246 1.51 -1.24 -6.67
C GLY A 246 1.30 -0.12 -7.69
N SER A 247 0.07 0.30 -7.92
CA SER A 247 -0.23 1.41 -8.83
C SER A 247 -0.37 2.76 -8.12
N ASP A 248 -0.92 2.78 -6.92
CA ASP A 248 -1.42 3.98 -6.22
C ASP A 248 -2.71 4.51 -6.87
N TYR A 249 -3.57 3.57 -7.32
CA TYR A 249 -4.89 3.92 -7.83
C TYR A 249 -5.69 4.72 -6.78
N PRO A 250 -6.42 5.78 -7.13
CA PRO A 250 -6.80 6.20 -8.48
C PRO A 250 -5.82 7.16 -9.16
N LEU A 251 -4.71 7.55 -8.53
CA LEU A 251 -3.75 8.52 -9.10
C LEU A 251 -3.04 7.98 -10.34
N ILE A 252 -2.62 6.72 -10.30
CA ILE A 252 -2.04 6.02 -11.43
C ILE A 252 -2.83 4.73 -11.63
N THR A 253 -3.32 4.51 -12.84
CA THR A 253 -4.00 3.25 -13.17
C THR A 253 -3.00 2.13 -13.41
N PRO A 254 -3.35 0.85 -13.07
CA PRO A 254 -2.55 -0.32 -13.46
C PRO A 254 -2.14 -0.32 -14.93
N ASP A 255 -3.04 0.00 -15.86
CA ASP A 255 -2.72 0.04 -17.30
C ASP A 255 -1.59 1.02 -17.61
N ARG A 256 -1.66 2.23 -17.07
CA ARG A 256 -0.61 3.25 -17.23
C ARG A 256 0.71 2.81 -16.62
N TRP A 257 0.65 2.26 -15.40
CA TRP A 257 1.84 1.79 -14.70
C TRP A 257 2.52 0.63 -15.47
N MET A 258 1.74 -0.37 -15.89
CA MET A 258 2.24 -1.54 -16.63
C MET A 258 2.82 -1.17 -18.00
N ALA A 259 2.22 -0.20 -18.70
CA ALA A 259 2.73 0.28 -19.98
C ALA A 259 4.12 0.92 -19.85
N ASP A 260 4.39 1.60 -18.73
CA ASP A 260 5.72 2.17 -18.44
C ASP A 260 6.67 1.10 -17.88
N PHE A 261 6.18 0.17 -17.04
CA PHE A 261 6.96 -0.97 -16.51
C PHE A 261 7.52 -1.85 -17.63
N ALA A 262 6.75 -2.06 -18.70
CA ALA A 262 7.21 -2.83 -19.86
C ALA A 262 8.47 -2.26 -20.53
N LYS A 263 8.72 -0.95 -20.37
CA LYS A 263 9.84 -0.23 -21.00
C LYS A 263 11.10 -0.19 -20.10
N VAL A 264 10.98 -0.52 -18.82
CA VAL A 264 12.11 -0.54 -17.88
C VAL A 264 12.89 -1.84 -18.01
N ALA A 265 14.20 -1.78 -17.81
CA ALA A 265 15.12 -2.93 -17.98
C ALA A 265 15.04 -3.94 -16.82
N PHE A 266 13.81 -4.37 -16.46
CA PHE A 266 13.64 -5.52 -15.60
C PHE A 266 13.84 -6.80 -16.41
N LYS A 267 14.51 -7.78 -15.79
CA LYS A 267 14.71 -9.10 -16.39
C LYS A 267 13.38 -9.84 -16.52
N ASP A 268 13.23 -10.67 -17.56
CA ASP A 268 11.99 -11.38 -17.83
C ASP A 268 11.58 -12.31 -16.67
N GLU A 269 12.54 -12.98 -16.02
CA GLU A 269 12.30 -13.82 -14.85
C GLU A 269 11.90 -13.05 -13.59
N VAL A 270 12.17 -11.75 -13.53
CA VAL A 270 11.83 -10.89 -12.37
C VAL A 270 10.45 -10.25 -12.50
N ARG A 271 9.99 -10.02 -13.72
CA ARG A 271 8.68 -9.37 -13.98
C ARG A 271 7.50 -10.10 -13.31
N PRO A 272 7.32 -11.42 -13.44
CA PRO A 272 6.23 -12.12 -12.76
C PRO A 272 6.37 -12.08 -11.23
N LEU A 273 7.60 -12.09 -10.70
CA LEU A 273 7.84 -11.93 -9.26
C LEU A 273 7.27 -10.61 -8.76
N ILE A 274 7.63 -9.50 -9.41
CA ILE A 274 7.16 -8.15 -9.04
C ILE A 274 5.64 -8.03 -9.22
N LEU A 275 5.12 -8.50 -10.37
CA LEU A 275 3.71 -8.30 -10.70
C LEU A 275 2.76 -9.13 -9.82
N LYS A 276 3.17 -10.34 -9.37
CA LYS A 276 2.27 -11.25 -8.69
C LYS A 276 2.91 -12.10 -7.60
N GLU A 277 3.95 -12.85 -7.93
CA GLU A 277 4.37 -14.00 -7.13
C GLU A 277 4.88 -13.60 -5.74
N ASN A 278 5.56 -12.46 -5.61
CA ASN A 278 5.98 -11.94 -4.32
C ASN A 278 4.79 -11.61 -3.41
N ALA A 279 3.72 -11.02 -3.98
CA ALA A 279 2.49 -10.74 -3.24
C ALA A 279 1.76 -12.03 -2.86
N VAL A 280 1.68 -13.01 -3.76
CA VAL A 280 1.12 -14.34 -3.47
C VAL A 280 1.80 -14.98 -2.26
N LYS A 281 3.13 -14.93 -2.22
CA LYS A 281 3.92 -15.46 -1.11
C LYS A 281 3.69 -14.67 0.18
N LEU A 282 3.76 -13.35 0.10
CA LEU A 282 3.61 -12.46 1.26
C LEU A 282 2.24 -12.62 1.95
N PHE A 283 1.18 -12.71 1.16
CA PHE A 283 -0.20 -12.80 1.68
C PHE A 283 -0.69 -14.24 1.85
N GLY A 284 0.14 -15.23 1.58
CA GLY A 284 -0.21 -16.64 1.73
C GLY A 284 -1.40 -17.05 0.85
N LEU A 285 -1.49 -16.49 -0.37
CA LEU A 285 -2.56 -16.82 -1.30
C LEU A 285 -2.32 -18.19 -1.87
N SER A 286 -3.33 -19.07 -1.82
CA SER A 286 -3.26 -20.38 -2.41
C SER A 286 -3.40 -20.31 -3.93
N SER A 287 -2.57 -21.06 -4.66
CA SER A 287 -2.95 -21.54 -5.99
C SER A 287 -4.17 -22.44 -5.84
N GLY A 288 -5.21 -22.24 -6.63
CA GLY A 288 -6.46 -22.99 -6.58
C GLY A 288 -6.39 -24.47 -6.99
N ALA A 289 -5.19 -25.06 -6.96
CA ALA A 289 -5.02 -26.49 -7.12
C ALA A 289 -5.63 -27.21 -5.91
N THR A 290 -6.92 -27.45 -5.99
CA THR A 290 -7.62 -28.43 -5.16
C THR A 290 -6.92 -29.78 -5.37
N LYS A 291 -6.34 -30.31 -4.28
CA LYS A 291 -5.99 -31.73 -4.23
C LYS A 291 -7.24 -32.60 -4.31
#